data_8379ccd45b55b35e24cd083fae92a3d1
#
_entry.id   8379ccd45b55b35e24cd083fae92a3d1
#
_cell.length_a   1.000
_cell.length_b   1.000
_cell.length_c   1.000
_cell.angle_alpha   90.00
_cell.angle_beta   90.00
_cell.angle_gamma   90.00
#
_symmetry.space_group_name_H-M   'P 1'
#
loop_
_entity.id
_entity.type
_entity.pdbx_description
1 polymer ?
#
loop_
_entity_poly.entity_id
_entity_poly.type
_entity_poly.pdbx_seq_one_letter_code
_entity_poly.pdbx_strand_id
1 'polypeptide(L)'
;MTLSVQDLWNDVNAVRKTSPLVHSITNLVVMSYNANALLALGAAPVMAHAREEVEEMVSIASALVLNIGTLQPEWVEAMKLAAKKAASLNKPIILDPVGAGATSYRNRTITEL
;
A
#
# COMPACT_ATOMS: atom_id res chain seq x y z
N MET A 1 -5.72 8.59 20.94
CA MET A 1 -5.77 9.76 20.06
C MET A 1 -7.14 9.81 19.39
N THR A 2 -7.84 10.94 19.50
CA THR A 2 -9.15 11.11 18.86
C THR A 2 -8.98 12.04 17.67
N LEU A 3 -9.23 11.53 16.46
CA LEU A 3 -9.24 12.34 15.25
C LEU A 3 -10.54 13.14 15.17
N SER A 4 -10.43 14.44 14.99
CA SER A 4 -11.59 15.29 14.72
C SER A 4 -11.95 15.29 13.22
N VAL A 5 -13.17 15.71 12.90
CA VAL A 5 -13.58 15.92 11.51
C VAL A 5 -12.67 16.95 10.82
N GLN A 6 -12.21 17.94 11.56
CA GLN A 6 -11.32 18.97 11.02
C GLN A 6 -9.94 18.38 10.68
N ASP A 7 -9.40 17.47 11.51
CA ASP A 7 -8.13 16.80 11.21
C ASP A 7 -8.22 15.98 9.93
N LEU A 8 -9.30 15.19 9.79
CA LEU A 8 -9.54 14.41 8.56
C LEU A 8 -9.66 15.30 7.32
N TRP A 9 -10.35 16.43 7.45
CA TRP A 9 -10.50 17.38 6.35
C TRP A 9 -9.17 18.06 5.97
N ASN A 10 -8.35 18.36 6.96
CA ASN A 10 -7.01 18.89 6.74
C ASN A 10 -6.13 17.88 5.98
N ASP A 11 -6.21 16.60 6.35
CA ASP A 11 -5.48 15.51 5.67
C ASP A 11 -5.92 15.36 4.21
N VAL A 12 -7.23 15.35 3.95
CA VAL A 12 -7.77 15.30 2.58
C VAL A 12 -7.27 16.49 1.74
N ASN A 13 -7.28 17.69 2.31
CA ASN A 13 -6.79 18.89 1.62
C ASN A 13 -5.27 18.82 1.38
N ALA A 14 -4.50 18.26 2.30
CA ALA A 14 -3.06 18.04 2.12
C ALA A 14 -2.79 17.08 0.96
N VAL A 15 -3.52 15.96 0.88
CA VAL A 15 -3.45 15.01 -0.24
C VAL A 15 -3.77 15.70 -1.56
N ARG A 16 -4.85 16.45 -1.63
CA ARG A 16 -5.26 17.20 -2.84
C ARG A 16 -4.21 18.22 -3.29
N LYS A 17 -3.58 18.90 -2.34
CA LYS A 17 -2.58 19.92 -2.62
C LYS A 17 -1.25 19.34 -3.11
N THR A 18 -0.84 18.20 -2.58
CA THR A 18 0.47 17.60 -2.85
C THR A 18 0.45 16.49 -3.88
N SER A 19 -0.73 15.91 -4.18
CA SER A 19 -0.90 14.76 -5.08
C SER A 19 0.16 13.67 -4.85
N PRO A 20 0.26 13.10 -3.64
CA PRO A 20 1.32 12.17 -3.30
C PRO A 20 1.23 10.91 -4.15
N LEU A 21 2.39 10.38 -4.56
CA LEU A 21 2.46 9.09 -5.22
C LEU A 21 2.30 7.98 -4.16
N VAL A 22 1.28 7.16 -4.32
CA VAL A 22 1.01 6.01 -3.45
C VAL A 22 1.29 4.71 -4.21
N HIS A 23 2.32 3.99 -3.79
CA HIS A 23 2.64 2.67 -4.33
C HIS A 23 1.76 1.62 -3.66
N SER A 24 0.97 0.93 -4.45
CA SER A 24 0.04 -0.09 -3.95
C SER A 24 0.33 -1.44 -4.59
N ILE A 25 0.76 -2.40 -3.78
CA ILE A 25 0.82 -3.82 -4.14
C ILE A 25 -0.44 -4.45 -3.57
N THR A 26 -1.43 -4.68 -4.43
CA THR A 26 -2.79 -5.00 -4.00
C THR A 26 -3.36 -6.23 -4.71
N ASN A 27 -4.56 -6.60 -4.35
CA ASN A 27 -5.22 -7.76 -4.93
C ASN A 27 -5.96 -7.44 -6.24
N LEU A 28 -6.21 -8.48 -7.03
CA LEU A 28 -6.83 -8.36 -8.35
C LEU A 28 -8.31 -7.95 -8.30
N VAL A 29 -8.97 -8.16 -7.17
CA VAL A 29 -10.42 -7.88 -7.04
C VAL A 29 -10.67 -6.37 -6.90
N VAL A 30 -9.83 -5.66 -6.16
CA VAL A 30 -10.05 -4.25 -5.80
C VAL A 30 -9.05 -3.29 -6.44
N MET A 31 -8.14 -3.76 -7.28
CA MET A 31 -7.06 -2.95 -7.85
C MET A 31 -7.55 -1.66 -8.52
N SER A 32 -8.52 -1.76 -9.41
CA SER A 32 -9.08 -0.58 -10.10
C SER A 32 -9.91 0.30 -9.15
N TYR A 33 -10.60 -0.28 -8.17
CA TYR A 33 -11.30 0.48 -7.13
C TYR A 33 -10.36 1.31 -6.30
N ASN A 34 -9.26 0.72 -5.86
CA ASN A 34 -8.23 1.42 -5.07
C ASN A 34 -7.60 2.56 -5.88
N ALA A 35 -7.27 2.31 -7.15
CA ALA A 35 -6.74 3.34 -8.04
C ALA A 35 -7.72 4.51 -8.17
N ASN A 36 -8.99 4.23 -8.45
CA ASN A 36 -10.02 5.26 -8.62
C ASN A 36 -10.31 6.01 -7.31
N ALA A 37 -10.32 5.34 -6.17
CA ALA A 37 -10.49 5.98 -4.87
C ALA A 37 -9.35 6.96 -4.55
N LEU A 38 -8.10 6.53 -4.78
CA LEU A 38 -6.92 7.38 -4.59
C LEU A 38 -6.94 8.59 -5.53
N LEU A 39 -7.29 8.40 -6.81
CA LEU A 39 -7.46 9.49 -7.78
C LEU A 39 -8.55 10.47 -7.33
N ALA A 40 -9.70 9.97 -6.87
CA ALA A 40 -10.79 10.80 -6.37
C ALA A 40 -10.40 11.63 -5.14
N LEU A 41 -9.51 11.10 -4.29
CA LEU A 41 -8.96 11.85 -3.16
C LEU A 41 -7.91 12.88 -3.58
N GLY A 42 -7.36 12.79 -4.77
CA GLY A 42 -6.32 13.68 -5.28
C GLY A 42 -4.90 13.12 -5.19
N ALA A 43 -4.74 11.86 -4.80
CA ALA A 43 -3.45 11.16 -4.82
C ALA A 43 -3.13 10.63 -6.24
N ALA A 44 -1.88 10.25 -6.46
CA ALA A 44 -1.40 9.58 -7.67
C ALA A 44 -1.13 8.10 -7.33
N PRO A 45 -2.00 7.15 -7.74
CA PRO A 45 -1.76 5.73 -7.48
C PRO A 45 -0.78 5.12 -8.48
N VAL A 46 0.05 4.20 -8.02
CA VAL A 46 0.84 3.30 -8.88
C VAL A 46 0.76 1.88 -8.35
N MET A 47 0.43 0.94 -9.26
CA MET A 47 0.33 -0.50 -8.98
C MET A 47 1.50 -1.23 -9.66
N ALA A 48 2.66 -1.23 -9.00
CA ALA A 48 3.85 -1.92 -9.47
C ALA A 48 4.06 -3.18 -8.60
N HIS A 49 4.07 -4.35 -9.22
CA HIS A 49 4.12 -5.65 -8.54
C HIS A 49 5.38 -6.47 -8.90
N ALA A 50 6.11 -6.07 -9.95
CA ALA A 50 7.29 -6.80 -10.38
C ALA A 50 8.45 -6.62 -9.39
N ARG A 51 9.09 -7.74 -9.01
CA ARG A 51 10.25 -7.73 -8.10
C ARG A 51 11.38 -6.81 -8.60
N GLU A 52 11.50 -6.70 -9.90
CA GLU A 52 12.55 -5.94 -10.60
C GLU A 52 12.41 -4.43 -10.39
N GLU A 53 11.22 -3.93 -10.05
CA GLU A 53 10.96 -2.49 -9.97
C GLU A 53 10.45 -2.00 -8.60
N VAL A 54 9.95 -2.90 -7.72
CA VAL A 54 9.25 -2.46 -6.48
C VAL A 54 10.12 -1.61 -5.57
N GLU A 55 11.42 -1.85 -5.48
CA GLU A 55 12.32 -1.07 -4.63
C GLU A 55 12.55 0.34 -5.21
N GLU A 56 12.70 0.46 -6.52
CA GLU A 56 12.81 1.76 -7.19
C GLU A 56 11.50 2.54 -7.06
N MET A 57 10.37 1.88 -7.29
CA MET A 57 9.04 2.49 -7.17
C MET A 57 8.78 3.01 -5.76
N VAL A 58 9.06 2.21 -4.72
CA VAL A 58 8.96 2.66 -3.32
C VAL A 58 9.86 3.85 -3.06
N SER A 59 11.04 3.90 -3.67
CA SER A 59 11.99 4.99 -3.44
C SER A 59 11.43 6.35 -3.84
N ILE A 60 10.61 6.41 -4.88
CA ILE A 60 9.97 7.65 -5.35
C ILE A 60 8.56 7.87 -4.79
N ALA A 61 7.91 6.83 -4.26
CA ALA A 61 6.58 6.93 -3.66
C ALA A 61 6.61 7.66 -2.31
N SER A 62 5.48 8.27 -1.94
CA SER A 62 5.27 8.90 -0.63
C SER A 62 4.83 7.90 0.44
N ALA A 63 4.15 6.82 0.05
CA ALA A 63 3.65 5.78 0.93
C ALA A 63 3.55 4.44 0.19
N LEU A 64 3.59 3.34 0.96
CA LEU A 64 3.39 1.98 0.47
C LEU A 64 2.13 1.38 1.08
N VAL A 65 1.27 0.81 0.25
CA VAL A 65 0.09 0.05 0.66
C VAL A 65 0.23 -1.39 0.21
N LEU A 66 0.10 -2.32 1.14
CA LEU A 66 0.17 -3.77 0.90
C LEU A 66 -1.19 -4.39 1.21
N ASN A 67 -1.74 -5.14 0.27
CA ASN A 67 -3.01 -5.85 0.44
C ASN A 67 -2.86 -7.31 -0.01
N ILE A 68 -3.16 -8.24 0.88
CA ILE A 68 -2.93 -9.67 0.69
C ILE A 68 -4.17 -10.45 0.21
N GLY A 69 -5.10 -9.81 -0.49
CA GLY A 69 -6.38 -10.43 -0.88
C GLY A 69 -6.24 -11.65 -1.78
N THR A 70 -5.59 -11.51 -2.92
CA THR A 70 -5.31 -12.61 -3.87
C THR A 70 -3.83 -12.94 -3.85
N LEU A 71 -3.40 -13.72 -2.86
CA LEU A 71 -1.98 -14.03 -2.65
C LEU A 71 -1.41 -14.92 -3.76
N GLN A 72 -0.21 -14.53 -4.21
CA GLN A 72 0.65 -15.32 -5.07
C GLN A 72 2.09 -15.22 -4.54
N PRO A 73 2.91 -16.28 -4.62
CA PRO A 73 4.26 -16.28 -4.05
C PRO A 73 5.13 -15.11 -4.55
N GLU A 74 5.09 -14.82 -5.84
CA GLU A 74 5.87 -13.75 -6.45
C GLU A 74 5.48 -12.38 -5.89
N TRP A 75 4.18 -12.16 -5.63
CA TRP A 75 3.70 -10.91 -5.04
C TRP A 75 4.10 -10.77 -3.58
N VAL A 76 4.11 -11.87 -2.83
CA VAL A 76 4.58 -11.87 -1.44
C VAL A 76 6.06 -11.48 -1.38
N GLU A 77 6.88 -12.03 -2.27
CA GLU A 77 8.30 -11.65 -2.34
C GLU A 77 8.48 -10.18 -2.74
N ALA A 78 7.72 -9.69 -3.69
CA ALA A 78 7.71 -8.27 -4.06
C ALA A 78 7.29 -7.37 -2.88
N MET A 79 6.25 -7.77 -2.14
CA MET A 79 5.80 -7.07 -0.93
C MET A 79 6.90 -6.97 0.14
N LYS A 80 7.62 -8.07 0.38
CA LYS A 80 8.75 -8.10 1.34
C LYS A 80 9.86 -7.14 0.94
N LEU A 81 10.25 -7.15 -0.34
CA LEU A 81 11.27 -6.24 -0.88
C LEU A 81 10.82 -4.78 -0.73
N ALA A 82 9.59 -4.49 -1.13
CA ALA A 82 9.00 -3.15 -1.03
C ALA A 82 8.92 -2.66 0.42
N ALA A 83 8.44 -3.51 1.34
CA ALA A 83 8.31 -3.19 2.76
C ALA A 83 9.68 -2.89 3.40
N LYS A 84 10.67 -3.75 3.14
CA LYS A 84 12.04 -3.55 3.62
C LYS A 84 12.63 -2.24 3.12
N LYS A 85 12.42 -1.93 1.84
CA LYS A 85 12.88 -0.68 1.24
C LYS A 85 12.17 0.53 1.85
N ALA A 86 10.83 0.48 1.98
CA ALA A 86 10.05 1.55 2.59
C ALA A 86 10.52 1.84 4.03
N ALA A 87 10.70 0.79 4.83
CA ALA A 87 11.20 0.90 6.20
C ALA A 87 12.59 1.56 6.25
N SER A 88 13.51 1.17 5.36
CA SER A 88 14.85 1.78 5.31
C SER A 88 14.84 3.27 4.97
N LEU A 89 13.79 3.73 4.30
CA LEU A 89 13.58 5.13 3.91
C LEU A 89 12.62 5.89 4.84
N ASN A 90 12.20 5.26 5.96
CA ASN A 90 11.22 5.81 6.91
C ASN A 90 9.90 6.22 6.23
N LYS A 91 9.47 5.49 5.20
CA LYS A 91 8.20 5.75 4.52
C LYS A 91 7.06 5.02 5.21
N PRO A 92 5.87 5.61 5.29
CA PRO A 92 4.72 4.95 5.89
C PRO A 92 4.31 3.71 5.08
N ILE A 93 3.98 2.65 5.81
CA ILE A 93 3.49 1.39 5.25
C ILE A 93 2.13 1.10 5.87
N ILE A 94 1.16 0.80 5.02
CA ILE A 94 -0.17 0.33 5.44
C ILE A 94 -0.33 -1.11 4.96
N LEU A 95 -0.62 -2.01 5.89
CA LEU A 95 -0.92 -3.41 5.60
C LEU A 95 -2.41 -3.67 5.78
N ASP A 96 -3.07 -4.11 4.72
CA ASP A 96 -4.44 -4.63 4.74
C ASP A 96 -4.40 -6.17 4.72
N PRO A 97 -4.55 -6.83 5.88
CA PRO A 97 -4.40 -8.26 6.02
C PRO A 97 -5.68 -9.02 5.65
N VAL A 98 -6.16 -8.85 4.43
CA VAL A 98 -7.41 -9.46 3.93
C VAL A 98 -7.43 -10.96 4.20
N GLY A 99 -8.48 -11.42 4.91
CA GLY A 99 -8.66 -12.83 5.24
C GLY A 99 -7.68 -13.36 6.30
N ALA A 100 -7.17 -12.49 7.17
CA ALA A 100 -6.39 -12.90 8.33
C ALA A 100 -7.12 -13.99 9.14
N GLY A 101 -6.41 -15.05 9.52
CA GLY A 101 -6.99 -16.19 10.23
C GLY A 101 -7.60 -17.27 9.32
N ALA A 102 -7.89 -16.97 8.06
CA ALA A 102 -8.58 -17.92 7.17
C ALA A 102 -7.69 -19.09 6.71
N THR A 103 -6.39 -18.84 6.49
CA THR A 103 -5.44 -19.88 6.05
C THR A 103 -4.08 -19.70 6.72
N SER A 104 -3.35 -20.81 6.85
CA SER A 104 -1.98 -20.77 7.37
C SER A 104 -1.04 -19.95 6.47
N TYR A 105 -1.26 -19.94 5.16
CA TYR A 105 -0.47 -19.14 4.22
C TYR A 105 -0.66 -17.64 4.48
N ARG A 106 -1.90 -17.18 4.65
CA ARG A 106 -2.18 -15.77 4.98
C ARG A 106 -1.55 -15.37 6.31
N ASN A 107 -1.69 -16.21 7.32
CA ASN A 107 -1.11 -15.95 8.64
C ASN A 107 0.42 -15.82 8.60
N ARG A 108 1.10 -16.74 7.89
CA ARG A 108 2.55 -16.63 7.71
C ARG A 108 2.95 -15.36 6.98
N THR A 109 2.26 -15.03 5.88
CA THR A 109 2.55 -13.82 5.11
C THR A 109 2.41 -12.56 5.96
N ILE A 110 1.35 -12.45 6.77
CA ILE A 110 1.14 -11.31 7.68
C ILE A 110 2.29 -11.20 8.69
N THR A 111 2.77 -12.34 9.20
CA THR A 111 3.88 -12.35 10.18
C THR A 111 5.22 -11.96 9.55
N GLU A 112 5.40 -12.25 8.26
CA GLU A 112 6.65 -11.99 7.52
C GLU A 112 6.73 -10.56 6.96
N LEU A 113 5.60 -9.87 6.81
CA LEU A 113 5.51 -8.48 6.37
C LEU A 113 5.61 -7.50 7.50
#